data_0a50c8039a556ab0be117eb604e5aa20
#
_entry.id   0a50c8039a556ab0be117eb604e5aa20
#
_cell.length_a   1.000
_cell.length_b   1.000
_cell.length_c   1.000
_cell.angle_alpha   90.00
_cell.angle_beta   90.00
_cell.angle_gamma   90.00
#
_symmetry.space_group_name_H-M   'P 1'
#
loop_
_entity.id
_entity.type
_entity.pdbx_description
1 polymer ?
#
loop_
_entity_poly.entity_id
_entity_poly.type
_entity_poly.pdbx_seq_one_letter_code
_entity_poly.pdbx_strand_id
1 'polypeptide(L)'
;MKLGIYVGSFNPVHKGHKYIMDHLLDKDIVDKIIVIPTGNYWNKQDLINIRDRINMLKFYESDKVIVNETLNEINYTYQILNKLEEEYKNDKIYLIIGADNIPKFHLWKNIDEILQHKVIVLNRDNINIDKYINEFKNKDNFIVVKDFKKVDISSTQIRDNVDKNKDLLDTKVYKYIKENNLYN
;
A
#
# COMPACT_ATOMS: atom_id res chain seq x y z
N MET A 1 -9.64 10.23 -13.93
CA MET A 1 -9.52 8.80 -13.54
C MET A 1 -9.63 8.67 -12.02
N LYS A 2 -9.84 7.44 -11.52
CA LYS A 2 -9.74 7.10 -10.09
C LYS A 2 -8.32 6.56 -9.84
N LEU A 3 -7.50 7.32 -9.11
CA LEU A 3 -6.12 6.94 -8.78
C LEU A 3 -6.06 6.34 -7.37
N GLY A 4 -5.72 5.07 -7.27
CA GLY A 4 -5.45 4.41 -5.99
C GLY A 4 -4.05 4.73 -5.50
N ILE A 5 -3.91 5.26 -4.32
CA ILE A 5 -2.63 5.58 -3.69
C ILE A 5 -2.32 4.51 -2.66
N TYR A 6 -1.35 3.67 -2.97
CA TYR A 6 -0.97 2.53 -2.14
C TYR A 6 0.39 2.77 -1.47
N VAL A 7 0.31 3.21 -0.22
CA VAL A 7 1.50 3.52 0.60
C VAL A 7 1.83 2.30 1.47
N GLY A 8 3.09 1.91 1.51
CA GLY A 8 3.52 0.78 2.32
C GLY A 8 5.03 0.64 2.41
N SER A 9 5.49 -0.25 3.30
CA SER A 9 6.92 -0.55 3.44
C SER A 9 7.46 -1.38 2.27
N PHE A 10 6.68 -2.34 1.78
CA PHE A 10 7.07 -3.27 0.71
C PHE A 10 8.47 -3.86 0.94
N ASN A 11 8.66 -4.53 2.07
CA ASN A 11 9.96 -4.95 2.59
C ASN A 11 10.06 -6.48 2.82
N PRO A 12 10.04 -7.30 1.76
CA PRO A 12 9.87 -6.97 0.34
C PRO A 12 8.41 -6.88 -0.11
N VAL A 13 8.20 -6.38 -1.32
CA VAL A 13 6.96 -6.58 -2.06
C VAL A 13 6.76 -8.07 -2.34
N HIS A 14 5.52 -8.55 -2.32
CA HIS A 14 5.18 -9.97 -2.48
C HIS A 14 3.85 -10.17 -3.20
N LYS A 15 3.52 -11.43 -3.51
CA LYS A 15 2.30 -11.80 -4.23
C LYS A 15 1.01 -11.29 -3.58
N GLY A 16 0.99 -11.12 -2.25
CA GLY A 16 -0.15 -10.53 -1.55
C GLY A 16 -0.40 -9.08 -1.94
N HIS A 17 0.66 -8.28 -2.09
CA HIS A 17 0.54 -6.91 -2.59
C HIS A 17 0.05 -6.87 -4.04
N LYS A 18 0.59 -7.75 -4.88
CA LYS A 18 0.14 -7.88 -6.27
C LYS A 18 -1.34 -8.25 -6.34
N TYR A 19 -1.77 -9.23 -5.56
CA TYR A 19 -3.17 -9.65 -5.52
C TYR A 19 -4.11 -8.49 -5.19
N ILE A 20 -3.73 -7.64 -4.22
CA ILE A 20 -4.50 -6.44 -3.86
C ILE A 20 -4.60 -5.48 -5.04
N MET A 21 -3.48 -5.18 -5.70
CA MET A 21 -3.46 -4.27 -6.84
C MET A 21 -4.31 -4.80 -8.00
N ASP A 22 -4.13 -6.07 -8.35
CA ASP A 22 -4.90 -6.71 -9.41
C ASP A 22 -6.41 -6.68 -9.08
N HIS A 23 -6.80 -7.03 -7.86
CA HIS A 23 -8.20 -7.04 -7.45
C HIS A 23 -8.87 -5.66 -7.58
N LEU A 24 -8.20 -4.60 -7.12
CA LEU A 24 -8.73 -3.25 -7.21
C LEU A 24 -8.88 -2.76 -8.65
N LEU A 25 -7.96 -3.15 -9.53
CA LEU A 25 -7.99 -2.83 -10.95
C LEU A 25 -9.05 -3.66 -11.71
N ASP A 26 -9.09 -4.98 -11.47
CA ASP A 26 -10.01 -5.89 -12.16
C ASP A 26 -11.48 -5.65 -11.79
N LYS A 27 -11.74 -5.14 -10.59
CA LYS A 27 -13.07 -4.75 -10.12
C LYS A 27 -13.44 -3.29 -10.44
N ASP A 28 -12.62 -2.60 -11.21
CA ASP A 28 -12.82 -1.18 -11.57
C ASP A 28 -13.03 -0.26 -10.35
N ILE A 29 -12.49 -0.64 -9.18
CA ILE A 29 -12.52 0.19 -7.98
C ILE A 29 -11.65 1.42 -8.20
N VAL A 30 -10.49 1.21 -8.81
CA VAL A 30 -9.59 2.27 -9.30
C VAL A 30 -9.17 2.00 -10.74
N ASP A 31 -8.79 3.05 -11.47
CA ASP A 31 -8.34 2.95 -12.87
C ASP A 31 -6.82 2.72 -12.97
N LYS A 32 -6.08 3.33 -12.03
CA LYS A 32 -4.62 3.18 -11.88
C LYS A 32 -4.23 3.16 -10.42
N ILE A 33 -3.05 2.63 -10.14
CA ILE A 33 -2.46 2.61 -8.79
C ILE A 33 -1.10 3.26 -8.83
N ILE A 34 -0.88 4.20 -7.91
CA ILE A 34 0.44 4.77 -7.61
C ILE A 34 0.93 4.11 -6.31
N VAL A 35 2.00 3.35 -6.41
CA VAL A 35 2.62 2.67 -5.29
C VAL A 35 3.73 3.55 -4.73
N ILE A 36 3.68 3.82 -3.42
CA ILE A 36 4.64 4.70 -2.74
C ILE A 36 5.30 3.93 -1.61
N PRO A 37 6.56 3.51 -1.77
CA PRO A 37 7.29 2.89 -0.68
C PRO A 37 7.63 3.93 0.38
N THR A 38 7.36 3.62 1.66
CA THR A 38 7.68 4.52 2.77
C THR A 38 9.19 4.61 3.00
N GLY A 39 9.67 5.80 3.36
CA GLY A 39 11.05 6.02 3.81
C GLY A 39 11.34 5.38 5.18
N ASN A 40 12.56 5.55 5.65
CA ASN A 40 13.06 4.93 6.88
C ASN A 40 12.76 5.76 8.15
N TYR A 41 11.68 6.55 8.16
CA TYR A 41 11.43 7.58 9.19
C TYR A 41 10.98 7.04 10.55
N TRP A 42 10.43 5.82 10.61
CA TRP A 42 9.78 5.32 11.81
C TRP A 42 10.66 4.32 12.59
N ASN A 43 12.01 4.42 12.47
CA ASN A 43 12.96 3.51 13.15
C ASN A 43 12.58 2.02 13.05
N LYS A 44 12.04 1.61 11.90
CA LYS A 44 11.80 0.19 11.63
C LYS A 44 13.16 -0.45 11.38
N GLN A 45 13.67 -1.14 12.39
CA GLN A 45 15.02 -1.73 12.42
C GLN A 45 15.27 -2.72 11.26
N ASP A 46 14.22 -3.31 10.71
CA ASP A 46 14.32 -4.35 9.66
C ASP A 46 14.10 -3.81 8.24
N LEU A 47 14.02 -2.50 8.07
CA LEU A 47 13.75 -1.89 6.77
C LEU A 47 15.04 -1.77 5.97
N ILE A 48 15.13 -2.51 4.85
CA ILE A 48 16.28 -2.38 3.95
C ILE A 48 16.24 -1.04 3.18
N ASN A 49 17.33 -0.74 2.48
CA ASN A 49 17.48 0.46 1.70
C ASN A 49 16.27 0.72 0.79
N ILE A 50 15.84 1.97 0.72
CA ILE A 50 14.69 2.40 -0.11
C ILE A 50 14.91 2.08 -1.59
N ARG A 51 16.16 2.18 -2.09
CA ARG A 51 16.49 1.89 -3.49
C ARG A 51 16.22 0.43 -3.84
N ASP A 52 16.57 -0.51 -2.97
CA ASP A 52 16.30 -1.93 -3.19
C ASP A 52 14.81 -2.23 -3.18
N ARG A 53 14.05 -1.60 -2.29
CA ARG A 53 12.59 -1.75 -2.23
C ARG A 53 11.91 -1.19 -3.48
N ILE A 54 12.34 -0.04 -3.97
CA ILE A 54 11.88 0.54 -5.24
C ILE A 54 12.19 -0.39 -6.41
N ASN A 55 13.41 -0.90 -6.50
CA ASN A 55 13.82 -1.79 -7.59
C ASN A 55 12.97 -3.06 -7.65
N MET A 56 12.65 -3.64 -6.49
CA MET A 56 11.75 -4.79 -6.42
C MET A 56 10.31 -4.44 -6.81
N LEU A 57 9.79 -3.28 -6.40
CA LEU A 57 8.47 -2.80 -6.78
C LEU A 57 8.36 -2.58 -8.30
N LYS A 58 9.40 -2.12 -8.95
CA LYS A 58 9.42 -1.88 -10.40
C LYS A 58 9.14 -3.12 -11.24
N PHE A 59 9.35 -4.33 -10.70
CA PHE A 59 8.93 -5.55 -11.39
C PHE A 59 7.40 -5.67 -11.53
N TYR A 60 6.65 -4.89 -10.79
CA TYR A 60 5.18 -4.84 -10.86
C TYR A 60 4.64 -3.64 -11.65
N GLU A 61 5.51 -2.79 -12.20
CA GLU A 61 5.08 -1.67 -13.04
C GLU A 61 4.37 -2.15 -14.30
N SER A 62 3.35 -1.39 -14.69
CA SER A 62 2.54 -1.62 -15.89
C SER A 62 1.88 -0.30 -16.33
N ASP A 63 1.07 -0.34 -17.38
CA ASP A 63 0.27 0.82 -17.80
C ASP A 63 -0.68 1.32 -16.70
N LYS A 64 -1.03 0.46 -15.74
CA LYS A 64 -1.97 0.75 -14.66
C LYS A 64 -1.33 0.82 -13.27
N VAL A 65 -0.08 0.43 -13.11
CA VAL A 65 0.65 0.45 -11.83
C VAL A 65 1.94 1.24 -12.00
N ILE A 66 2.05 2.35 -11.28
CA ILE A 66 3.18 3.27 -11.31
C ILE A 66 3.88 3.24 -9.95
N VAL A 67 5.19 3.05 -9.94
CA VAL A 67 6.01 3.15 -8.72
C VAL A 67 6.52 4.58 -8.59
N ASN A 68 6.10 5.30 -7.56
CA ASN A 68 6.59 6.65 -7.28
C ASN A 68 7.91 6.58 -6.51
N GLU A 69 8.95 7.21 -7.06
CA GLU A 69 10.31 7.18 -6.52
C GLU A 69 10.67 8.43 -5.69
N THR A 70 9.80 9.45 -5.68
CA THR A 70 10.13 10.77 -5.14
C THR A 70 9.42 11.12 -3.84
N LEU A 71 8.25 10.53 -3.59
CA LEU A 71 7.44 10.84 -2.41
C LEU A 71 7.80 10.00 -1.17
N ASN A 72 8.78 9.12 -1.26
CA ASN A 72 9.26 8.27 -0.17
C ASN A 72 9.89 9.05 1.00
N GLU A 73 10.28 10.30 0.80
CA GLU A 73 10.84 11.17 1.84
C GLU A 73 9.76 11.91 2.65
N ILE A 74 8.48 11.76 2.29
CA ILE A 74 7.38 12.41 2.98
C ILE A 74 6.87 11.52 4.10
N ASN A 75 6.84 12.08 5.33
CA ASN A 75 6.51 11.32 6.54
C ASN A 75 5.02 11.10 6.75
N TYR A 76 4.17 11.98 6.24
CA TYR A 76 2.74 11.98 6.56
C TYR A 76 1.89 11.80 5.32
N THR A 77 0.90 10.91 5.42
CA THR A 77 -0.02 10.57 4.32
C THR A 77 -0.73 11.79 3.75
N TYR A 78 -1.21 12.71 4.57
CA TYR A 78 -1.90 13.91 4.06
C TYR A 78 -1.02 14.76 3.14
N GLN A 79 0.29 14.85 3.42
CA GLN A 79 1.24 15.58 2.57
C GLN A 79 1.46 14.89 1.22
N ILE A 80 1.47 13.55 1.22
CA ILE A 80 1.54 12.74 -0.01
C ILE A 80 0.31 13.02 -0.87
N LEU A 81 -0.89 12.95 -0.26
CA LEU A 81 -2.14 13.16 -0.98
C LEU A 81 -2.24 14.57 -1.55
N ASN A 82 -1.85 15.59 -0.79
CA ASN A 82 -1.85 16.98 -1.26
C ASN A 82 -0.93 17.18 -2.47
N LYS A 83 0.27 16.60 -2.46
CA LYS A 83 1.19 16.67 -3.61
C LYS A 83 0.63 15.96 -4.84
N LEU A 84 0.01 14.79 -4.64
CA LEU A 84 -0.60 14.07 -5.75
C LEU A 84 -1.83 14.79 -6.30
N GLU A 85 -2.61 15.46 -5.46
CA GLU A 85 -3.73 16.28 -5.91
C GLU A 85 -3.27 17.47 -6.77
N GLU A 86 -2.13 18.09 -6.43
CA GLU A 86 -1.52 19.14 -7.24
C GLU A 86 -1.01 18.62 -8.59
N GLU A 87 -0.46 17.40 -8.62
CA GLU A 87 0.09 16.77 -9.82
C GLU A 87 -1.02 16.24 -10.75
N TYR A 88 -2.06 15.63 -10.15
CA TYR A 88 -3.18 14.96 -10.85
C TYR A 88 -4.49 15.71 -10.73
N LYS A 89 -4.51 17.02 -11.02
CA LYS A 89 -5.64 17.95 -10.80
C LYS A 89 -6.99 17.51 -11.38
N ASN A 90 -6.98 16.69 -12.41
CA ASN A 90 -8.20 16.23 -13.10
C ASN A 90 -8.62 14.82 -12.67
N ASP A 91 -7.90 14.21 -11.75
CA ASP A 91 -8.14 12.85 -11.30
C ASP A 91 -8.67 12.83 -9.85
N LYS A 92 -9.32 11.73 -9.49
CA LYS A 92 -9.81 11.52 -8.12
C LYS A 92 -8.84 10.64 -7.35
N ILE A 93 -8.38 11.14 -6.22
CA ILE A 93 -7.45 10.44 -5.34
C ILE A 93 -8.21 9.51 -4.39
N TYR A 94 -7.78 8.24 -4.32
CA TYR A 94 -8.31 7.21 -3.44
C TYR A 94 -7.17 6.63 -2.61
N LEU A 95 -7.17 6.85 -1.31
CA LEU A 95 -6.18 6.24 -0.40
C LEU A 95 -6.52 4.77 -0.18
N ILE A 96 -5.54 3.88 -0.31
CA ILE A 96 -5.68 2.44 -0.07
C ILE A 96 -5.03 2.10 1.27
N ILE A 97 -5.79 1.55 2.21
CA ILE A 97 -5.31 1.09 3.53
C ILE A 97 -5.85 -0.30 3.87
N GLY A 98 -5.11 -1.03 4.69
CA GLY A 98 -5.61 -2.26 5.32
C GLY A 98 -6.55 -1.94 6.49
N ALA A 99 -7.48 -2.85 6.77
CA ALA A 99 -8.44 -2.72 7.87
C ALA A 99 -7.77 -2.60 9.25
N ASP A 100 -6.57 -3.15 9.41
CA ASP A 100 -5.75 -3.05 10.62
C ASP A 100 -5.37 -1.60 10.98
N ASN A 101 -5.41 -0.66 10.02
CA ASN A 101 -5.19 0.76 10.28
C ASN A 101 -6.42 1.48 10.88
N ILE A 102 -7.62 0.95 10.65
CA ILE A 102 -8.88 1.63 10.98
C ILE A 102 -9.03 1.95 12.48
N PRO A 103 -8.71 1.05 13.42
CA PRO A 103 -8.85 1.36 14.85
C PRO A 103 -8.08 2.60 15.34
N LYS A 104 -6.99 2.95 14.65
CA LYS A 104 -6.14 4.11 14.97
C LYS A 104 -6.14 5.18 13.87
N PHE A 105 -6.99 5.04 12.86
CA PHE A 105 -7.00 5.95 11.71
C PHE A 105 -7.33 7.40 12.11
N HIS A 106 -8.20 7.59 13.11
CA HIS A 106 -8.54 8.90 13.67
C HIS A 106 -7.34 9.65 14.28
N LEU A 107 -6.24 8.95 14.60
CA LEU A 107 -5.01 9.51 15.14
C LEU A 107 -4.02 9.97 14.06
N TRP A 108 -4.31 9.67 12.79
CA TRP A 108 -3.43 10.08 11.71
C TRP A 108 -3.40 11.61 11.59
N LYS A 109 -2.20 12.14 11.34
CA LYS A 109 -2.02 13.58 11.25
C LYS A 109 -2.86 14.17 10.15
N ASN A 110 -3.57 15.27 10.45
CA ASN A 110 -4.47 15.97 9.55
C ASN A 110 -5.51 15.02 8.90
N ILE A 111 -6.12 14.17 9.73
CA ILE A 111 -7.13 13.19 9.28
C ILE A 111 -8.27 13.84 8.47
N ASP A 112 -8.67 15.07 8.82
CA ASP A 112 -9.73 15.79 8.12
C ASP A 112 -9.33 16.13 6.66
N GLU A 113 -8.05 16.38 6.38
CA GLU A 113 -7.55 16.56 5.01
C GLU A 113 -7.56 15.22 4.27
N ILE A 114 -7.11 14.14 4.91
CA ILE A 114 -7.16 12.79 4.32
C ILE A 114 -8.58 12.41 3.93
N LEU A 115 -9.56 12.72 4.80
CA LEU A 115 -10.98 12.38 4.59
C LEU A 115 -11.71 13.28 3.59
N GLN A 116 -11.03 14.22 2.96
CA GLN A 116 -11.54 14.88 1.74
C GLN A 116 -11.46 13.96 0.53
N HIS A 117 -10.61 12.93 0.59
CA HIS A 117 -10.47 11.90 -0.44
C HIS A 117 -11.29 10.65 -0.09
N LYS A 118 -11.50 9.79 -1.08
CA LYS A 118 -12.02 8.45 -0.82
C LYS A 118 -10.96 7.59 -0.16
N VAL A 119 -11.37 6.74 0.77
CA VAL A 119 -10.49 5.79 1.47
C VAL A 119 -10.99 4.37 1.21
N ILE A 120 -10.18 3.60 0.50
CA ILE A 120 -10.43 2.18 0.24
C ILE A 120 -9.87 1.38 1.40
N VAL A 121 -10.72 0.65 2.10
CA VAL A 121 -10.35 -0.18 3.24
C VAL A 121 -10.43 -1.65 2.84
N LEU A 122 -9.28 -2.31 2.88
CA LEU A 122 -9.15 -3.74 2.55
C LEU A 122 -9.40 -4.58 3.79
N ASN A 123 -10.61 -5.11 3.93
CA ASN A 123 -10.98 -5.92 5.09
C ASN A 123 -10.68 -7.41 4.89
N ARG A 124 -9.41 -7.77 4.99
CA ARG A 124 -8.92 -9.15 4.90
C ARG A 124 -8.97 -9.92 6.22
N ASP A 125 -9.14 -9.24 7.35
CA ASP A 125 -9.05 -9.83 8.70
C ASP A 125 -10.41 -9.89 9.42
N ASN A 126 -11.52 -9.66 8.71
CA ASN A 126 -12.88 -9.62 9.26
C ASN A 126 -13.03 -8.70 10.48
N ILE A 127 -12.30 -7.59 10.49
CA ILE A 127 -12.42 -6.56 11.52
C ILE A 127 -13.80 -5.90 11.38
N ASN A 128 -14.47 -5.65 12.50
CA ASN A 128 -15.71 -4.86 12.50
C ASN A 128 -15.38 -3.38 12.23
N ILE A 129 -15.25 -3.04 10.95
CA ILE A 129 -14.88 -1.71 10.50
C ILE A 129 -15.99 -0.70 10.73
N ASP A 130 -17.25 -1.12 10.59
CA ASP A 130 -18.41 -0.22 10.65
C ASP A 130 -18.48 0.52 11.98
N LYS A 131 -18.10 -0.13 13.07
CA LYS A 131 -17.97 0.46 14.40
C LYS A 131 -17.08 1.70 14.44
N TYR A 132 -15.97 1.68 13.69
CA TYR A 132 -15.01 2.80 13.64
C TYR A 132 -15.38 3.84 12.59
N ILE A 133 -15.83 3.41 11.42
CA ILE A 133 -16.20 4.29 10.30
C ILE A 133 -17.38 5.19 10.70
N ASN A 134 -18.35 4.67 11.44
CA ASN A 134 -19.53 5.43 11.85
C ASN A 134 -19.21 6.60 12.80
N GLU A 135 -18.03 6.64 13.39
CA GLU A 135 -17.56 7.75 14.21
C GLU A 135 -17.07 8.95 13.37
N PHE A 136 -16.77 8.74 12.08
CA PHE A 136 -16.33 9.80 11.19
C PHE A 136 -17.51 10.55 10.54
N LYS A 137 -17.40 11.88 10.49
CA LYS A 137 -18.39 12.72 9.79
C LYS A 137 -18.45 12.38 8.29
N ASN A 138 -17.30 12.03 7.69
CA ASN A 138 -17.16 11.73 6.28
C ASN A 138 -17.23 10.22 6.00
N LYS A 139 -18.06 9.48 6.73
CA LYS A 139 -18.19 8.02 6.60
C LYS A 139 -18.49 7.54 5.17
N ASP A 140 -19.18 8.36 4.38
CA ASP A 140 -19.50 8.07 2.98
C ASP A 140 -18.27 8.12 2.04
N ASN A 141 -17.12 8.56 2.54
CA ASN A 141 -15.86 8.53 1.81
C ASN A 141 -15.12 7.20 1.95
N PHE A 142 -15.56 6.32 2.85
CA PHE A 142 -14.98 4.99 2.98
C PHE A 142 -15.61 3.99 2.00
N ILE A 143 -14.75 3.24 1.33
CA ILE A 143 -15.11 2.13 0.43
C ILE A 143 -14.53 0.86 1.04
N VAL A 144 -15.37 0.03 1.63
CA VAL A 144 -14.93 -1.22 2.27
C VAL A 144 -14.94 -2.35 1.26
N VAL A 145 -13.79 -2.93 1.00
CA VAL A 145 -13.62 -4.08 0.10
C VAL A 145 -13.56 -5.35 0.94
N LYS A 146 -14.60 -6.19 0.82
CA LYS A 146 -14.80 -7.42 1.60
C LYS A 146 -14.69 -8.69 0.76
N ASP A 147 -14.81 -8.57 -0.54
CA ASP A 147 -15.04 -9.67 -1.49
C ASP A 147 -13.76 -10.26 -2.08
N PHE A 148 -12.61 -9.98 -1.47
CA PHE A 148 -11.37 -10.60 -1.93
C PHE A 148 -10.91 -11.71 -0.98
N LYS A 149 -10.38 -12.78 -1.58
CA LYS A 149 -9.86 -13.91 -0.82
C LYS A 149 -8.65 -13.46 0.02
N LYS A 150 -8.70 -13.73 1.32
CA LYS A 150 -7.55 -13.49 2.20
C LYS A 150 -6.33 -14.25 1.67
N VAL A 151 -5.30 -13.50 1.33
CA VAL A 151 -3.98 -14.06 1.02
C VAL A 151 -3.12 -13.83 2.25
N ASP A 152 -2.88 -14.91 2.99
CA ASP A 152 -2.12 -14.87 4.25
C ASP A 152 -0.62 -14.84 3.96
N ILE A 153 -0.16 -13.72 3.42
CA ILE A 153 1.25 -13.45 3.12
C ILE A 153 1.66 -12.16 3.83
N SER A 154 2.75 -12.21 4.57
CA SER A 154 3.36 -11.04 5.17
C SER A 154 4.84 -10.91 4.79
N SER A 155 5.31 -9.67 4.68
CA SER A 155 6.74 -9.39 4.48
C SER A 155 7.59 -9.92 5.64
N THR A 156 7.09 -9.89 6.87
CA THR A 156 7.77 -10.46 8.05
C THR A 156 8.04 -11.96 7.87
N GLN A 157 7.02 -12.72 7.50
CA GLN A 157 7.15 -14.15 7.22
C GLN A 157 8.24 -14.43 6.15
N ILE A 158 8.29 -13.60 5.11
CA ILE A 158 9.28 -13.75 4.04
C ILE A 158 10.68 -13.44 4.57
N ARG A 159 10.85 -12.34 5.33
CA ARG A 159 12.16 -11.99 5.91
C ARG A 159 12.70 -13.02 6.88
N ASP A 160 11.82 -13.70 7.60
CA ASP A 160 12.24 -14.78 8.54
C ASP A 160 12.97 -15.94 7.85
N ASN A 161 12.54 -16.27 6.61
CA ASN A 161 13.26 -17.23 5.78
C ASN A 161 12.83 -17.08 4.31
N VAL A 162 13.64 -16.37 3.54
CA VAL A 162 13.37 -16.07 2.13
C VAL A 162 13.28 -17.34 1.27
N ASP A 163 14.20 -18.29 1.47
CA ASP A 163 14.28 -19.50 0.64
C ASP A 163 13.07 -20.43 0.88
N LYS A 164 12.64 -20.54 2.13
CA LYS A 164 11.43 -21.31 2.49
C LYS A 164 10.17 -20.68 1.92
N ASN A 165 10.14 -19.35 1.84
CA ASN A 165 8.98 -18.57 1.43
C ASN A 165 9.08 -18.04 -0.02
N LYS A 166 9.99 -18.57 -0.84
CA LYS A 166 10.23 -18.13 -2.22
C LYS A 166 8.96 -18.16 -3.11
N ASP A 167 8.07 -19.10 -2.86
CA ASP A 167 6.82 -19.24 -3.62
C ASP A 167 5.80 -18.11 -3.35
N LEU A 168 6.02 -17.31 -2.30
CA LEU A 168 5.25 -16.12 -1.97
C LEU A 168 5.74 -14.87 -2.69
N LEU A 169 6.88 -14.97 -3.38
CA LEU A 169 7.53 -13.90 -4.13
C LEU A 169 7.36 -14.12 -5.64
N ASP A 170 7.31 -13.01 -6.39
CA ASP A 170 7.58 -13.07 -7.82
C ASP A 170 9.02 -13.57 -8.04
N THR A 171 9.22 -14.36 -9.10
CA THR A 171 10.53 -14.94 -9.42
C THR A 171 11.62 -13.88 -9.59
N LYS A 172 11.29 -12.73 -10.19
CA LYS A 172 12.24 -11.62 -10.38
C LYS A 172 12.61 -10.97 -9.04
N VAL A 173 11.65 -10.84 -8.11
CA VAL A 173 11.89 -10.32 -6.77
C VAL A 173 12.79 -11.27 -5.98
N TYR A 174 12.49 -12.57 -6.00
CA TYR A 174 13.34 -13.56 -5.34
C TYR A 174 14.77 -13.54 -5.87
N LYS A 175 14.95 -13.51 -7.20
CA LYS A 175 16.25 -13.43 -7.85
C LYS A 175 17.00 -12.17 -7.40
N TYR A 176 16.34 -11.01 -7.40
CA TYR A 176 16.93 -9.74 -6.95
C TYR A 176 17.42 -9.83 -5.49
N ILE A 177 16.61 -10.41 -4.60
CA ILE A 177 16.97 -10.60 -3.19
C ILE A 177 18.25 -11.44 -3.06
N LYS A 178 18.35 -12.54 -3.80
CA LYS A 178 19.52 -13.45 -3.76
C LYS A 178 20.78 -12.80 -4.34
N GLU A 179 20.68 -12.12 -5.47
CA GLU A 179 21.80 -11.45 -6.15
C GLU A 179 22.37 -10.28 -5.33
N ASN A 180 21.53 -9.61 -4.53
CA ASN A 180 21.94 -8.46 -3.70
C ASN A 180 22.13 -8.83 -2.22
N ASN A 181 22.07 -10.10 -1.85
CA ASN A 181 22.24 -10.60 -0.48
C ASN A 181 21.34 -9.89 0.54
N LEU A 182 20.08 -9.65 0.18
CA LEU A 182 19.10 -8.97 1.04
C LEU A 182 18.46 -9.97 2.02
N TYR A 183 18.10 -9.49 3.21
CA TYR A 183 17.38 -10.25 4.24
C TYR A 183 18.15 -11.50 4.74
N ASN A 184 19.47 -11.42 4.85
CA ASN A 184 20.32 -12.49 5.40
C ASN A 184 20.49 -12.34 6.90
#